data_91dc91d3f289869bc32a50b9af037875
#
_entry.id   91dc91d3f289869bc32a50b9af037875
#
_cell.length_a   1.000
_cell.length_b   1.000
_cell.length_c   1.000
_cell.angle_alpha   90.00
_cell.angle_beta   90.00
_cell.angle_gamma   90.00
#
_symmetry.space_group_name_H-M   'P 1'
#
loop_
_entity.id
_entity.type
_entity.pdbx_description
1 polymer ?
#
loop_
_entity_poly.entity_id
_entity_poly.type
_entity_poly.pdbx_seq_one_letter_code
_entity_poly.pdbx_strand_id
1 'polypeptide(L)'
;MSDPSATPPPASASTESMDSAVLRLLMEAIPDMIYFKDLASRFVQVNRAEAKLLGVARPEDAIGKTDFDFFIPLHAQAAFDVEQEIIRTGKPLLGQVEQILSRDGSTAWGSTSKLPWRDATGRIIGTFGLTRLITAAKIAEEKLVNERNLLQTIIDHLPSNVFVKDKEGRYRVNNRAHQKFLGVTKQEDAIGKTVRDFFPNELGQQASTDDQQVLSGGPPILNREEPDYGPAGLIRCSLTTKVPLRDLHGDIAGLVGISHDITARKRTEQELQRRTAEMEADLRMARQIQESFFPQAYPVFPRGVPPKASALRFAHRYVPAATLGGDFFDIIQLSDTRCAILVCDVMGHGVRAGLLTALIRGVVKEIGANAESPAYVLGEINRSLTPILEQTGQPLFATVFLAMIDTTSGSLAFANAGHPPPFVLHRTGGAVEHLAVPDPEPAAGLIDGFAYSQHEFPFRQGDVLIGYTDGLFEACDATGNGFGEERLRTLIAQSAALPIAQLIDRLMAEVQTFSGHKEFEDDVCVVAVESTGLTPPVRPRAYDI
;
A
#
# COMPACT_ATOMS: atom_id res chain seq x y z
N MET A 1 33.09 27.34 -112.34
CA MET A 1 31.64 27.56 -112.30
C MET A 1 31.26 27.76 -110.88
N SER A 2 30.99 28.92 -110.56
CA SER A 2 30.50 29.68 -109.48
C SER A 2 29.19 29.10 -108.89
N ASP A 3 29.07 29.04 -107.58
CA ASP A 3 27.80 29.22 -106.96
C ASP A 3 27.95 30.04 -105.66
N PRO A 4 27.25 31.14 -105.49
CA PRO A 4 27.25 32.03 -104.39
C PRO A 4 25.94 31.90 -103.57
N SER A 5 25.98 31.45 -102.37
CA SER A 5 24.95 31.80 -101.36
C SER A 5 25.45 31.60 -99.96
N ALA A 6 26.14 32.57 -99.40
CA ALA A 6 26.40 32.69 -98.01
C ALA A 6 25.36 33.63 -97.40
N THR A 7 24.47 33.08 -96.61
CA THR A 7 23.59 33.84 -95.74
C THR A 7 24.36 34.29 -94.46
N PRO A 8 24.23 35.53 -93.95
CA PRO A 8 24.94 36.02 -92.80
C PRO A 8 24.34 35.41 -91.50
N PRO A 9 25.16 35.24 -90.45
CA PRO A 9 24.69 34.69 -89.14
C PRO A 9 23.79 35.69 -88.41
N PRO A 10 22.86 35.21 -87.62
CA PRO A 10 21.97 36.08 -86.87
C PRO A 10 22.74 36.86 -85.80
N ALA A 11 22.26 38.08 -85.56
CA ALA A 11 22.81 39.09 -84.69
C ALA A 11 23.00 38.60 -83.23
N SER A 12 24.12 39.05 -82.69
CA SER A 12 24.62 38.99 -81.28
C SER A 12 23.58 38.85 -80.20
N ALA A 13 23.62 37.72 -79.47
CA ALA A 13 23.21 37.65 -78.10
C ALA A 13 24.11 38.62 -77.28
N SER A 14 23.52 39.54 -76.59
CA SER A 14 24.19 40.47 -75.65
C SER A 14 24.99 39.69 -74.66
N THR A 15 26.32 39.81 -74.66
CA THR A 15 27.23 39.28 -73.66
C THR A 15 26.96 39.98 -72.38
N GLU A 16 26.17 39.37 -71.45
CA GLU A 16 26.20 39.77 -70.09
C GLU A 16 27.64 39.74 -69.59
N SER A 17 28.09 40.82 -68.91
CA SER A 17 29.44 40.82 -68.35
C SER A 17 29.54 39.70 -67.30
N MET A 18 30.70 39.03 -67.22
CA MET A 18 30.98 37.98 -66.23
C MET A 18 30.54 38.43 -64.84
N ASP A 19 30.74 39.70 -64.49
CA ASP A 19 30.37 40.28 -63.21
C ASP A 19 28.85 40.32 -62.98
N SER A 20 28.03 40.61 -64.03
CA SER A 20 26.59 40.61 -63.90
C SER A 20 26.04 39.18 -63.69
N ALA A 21 26.63 38.19 -64.38
CA ALA A 21 26.24 36.77 -64.22
C ALA A 21 26.60 36.24 -62.81
N VAL A 22 27.77 36.58 -62.30
CA VAL A 22 28.21 36.22 -60.92
C VAL A 22 27.29 36.88 -59.89
N LEU A 23 27.00 38.15 -60.01
CA LEU A 23 26.10 38.86 -59.08
C LEU A 23 24.70 38.25 -59.05
N ARG A 24 24.16 37.89 -60.23
CA ARG A 24 22.86 37.23 -60.33
C ARG A 24 22.88 35.85 -59.63
N LEU A 25 23.90 35.07 -59.86
CA LEU A 25 24.06 33.76 -59.21
C LEU A 25 24.13 33.90 -57.68
N LEU A 26 24.88 34.87 -57.14
CA LEU A 26 24.95 35.15 -55.75
C LEU A 26 23.60 35.57 -55.17
N MET A 27 22.88 36.44 -55.85
CA MET A 27 21.54 36.88 -55.43
C MET A 27 20.50 35.73 -55.44
N GLU A 28 20.63 34.76 -56.31
CA GLU A 28 19.72 33.62 -56.37
C GLU A 28 20.08 32.51 -55.41
N ALA A 29 21.38 32.26 -55.18
CA ALA A 29 21.86 31.11 -54.43
C ALA A 29 21.99 31.36 -52.90
N ILE A 30 22.17 32.60 -52.46
CA ILE A 30 22.35 32.93 -51.07
C ILE A 30 21.01 32.82 -50.30
N PRO A 31 20.94 32.01 -49.22
CA PRO A 31 19.72 31.85 -48.43
C PRO A 31 19.41 33.06 -47.54
N ASP A 32 20.38 33.93 -47.31
CA ASP A 32 20.19 35.17 -46.55
C ASP A 32 19.42 36.18 -47.43
N MET A 33 18.54 36.95 -46.82
CA MET A 33 17.75 38.00 -47.48
C MET A 33 18.65 39.17 -47.82
N ILE A 34 18.68 39.57 -49.11
CA ILE A 34 19.48 40.66 -49.62
C ILE A 34 18.55 41.62 -50.35
N TYR A 35 18.63 42.90 -50.02
CA TYR A 35 17.87 43.93 -50.66
C TYR A 35 18.68 45.21 -50.81
N PHE A 36 18.32 45.98 -51.86
CA PHE A 36 18.81 47.32 -52.13
C PHE A 36 17.63 48.25 -52.16
N LYS A 37 17.76 49.42 -51.53
CA LYS A 37 16.74 50.46 -51.50
C LYS A 37 17.31 51.81 -51.90
N ASP A 38 16.47 52.66 -52.50
CA ASP A 38 16.82 54.02 -52.87
C ASP A 38 16.80 54.97 -51.65
N LEU A 39 17.05 56.26 -51.91
CA LEU A 39 17.06 57.30 -50.84
C LEU A 39 15.69 57.49 -50.17
N ALA A 40 14.62 57.05 -50.83
CA ALA A 40 13.25 57.07 -50.27
C ALA A 40 12.87 55.74 -49.64
N SER A 41 13.85 54.83 -49.34
CA SER A 41 13.67 53.51 -48.80
C SER A 41 12.74 52.61 -49.67
N ARG A 42 12.68 52.82 -50.96
CA ARG A 42 11.97 51.93 -51.89
C ARG A 42 12.88 50.82 -52.38
N PHE A 43 12.38 49.62 -52.46
CA PHE A 43 13.12 48.48 -52.98
C PHE A 43 13.53 48.72 -54.43
N VAL A 44 14.81 48.63 -54.72
CA VAL A 44 15.41 48.69 -56.04
C VAL A 44 15.74 47.31 -56.56
N GLN A 45 16.19 46.45 -55.67
CA GLN A 45 16.52 45.06 -55.99
C GLN A 45 16.34 44.22 -54.72
N VAL A 46 15.82 43.01 -54.85
CA VAL A 46 15.73 42.02 -53.82
C VAL A 46 16.15 40.68 -54.38
N ASN A 47 16.70 39.81 -53.51
CA ASN A 47 16.98 38.44 -53.91
C ASN A 47 15.76 37.56 -53.69
N ARG A 48 15.84 36.31 -54.11
CA ARG A 48 14.76 35.31 -54.01
C ARG A 48 14.36 35.04 -52.55
N ALA A 49 15.34 35.06 -51.62
CA ALA A 49 15.07 34.85 -50.19
C ALA A 49 14.28 36.01 -49.61
N GLU A 50 14.62 37.26 -49.92
CA GLU A 50 13.85 38.45 -49.52
C GLU A 50 12.45 38.45 -50.12
N ALA A 51 12.30 38.17 -51.44
CA ALA A 51 10.99 38.05 -52.09
C ALA A 51 10.08 37.06 -51.38
N LYS A 52 10.62 35.95 -50.94
CA LYS A 52 9.86 34.93 -50.16
C LYS A 52 9.43 35.48 -48.79
N LEU A 53 10.27 36.23 -48.08
CA LEU A 53 9.93 36.86 -46.81
C LEU A 53 8.82 37.89 -46.99
N LEU A 54 8.92 38.73 -48.04
CA LEU A 54 7.93 39.75 -48.41
C LEU A 54 6.60 39.13 -48.92
N GLY A 55 6.53 37.82 -49.12
CA GLY A 55 5.33 37.10 -49.60
C GLY A 55 4.98 37.41 -51.07
N VAL A 56 5.97 37.84 -51.91
CA VAL A 56 5.78 38.08 -53.34
C VAL A 56 6.23 36.92 -54.19
N ALA A 57 5.58 36.73 -55.33
CA ALA A 57 5.87 35.61 -56.22
C ALA A 57 7.25 35.70 -56.91
N ARG A 58 7.64 36.93 -57.24
CA ARG A 58 8.91 37.20 -57.95
C ARG A 58 9.59 38.42 -57.31
N PRO A 59 10.92 38.51 -57.31
CA PRO A 59 11.68 39.65 -56.81
C PRO A 59 11.20 41.00 -57.41
N GLU A 60 10.84 41.02 -58.68
CA GLU A 60 10.39 42.20 -59.40
C GLU A 60 9.08 42.79 -58.82
N ASP A 61 8.24 41.97 -58.17
CA ASP A 61 6.96 42.40 -57.60
C ASP A 61 7.16 43.26 -56.33
N ALA A 62 8.37 43.32 -55.77
CA ALA A 62 8.73 44.18 -54.63
C ALA A 62 9.28 45.56 -55.06
N ILE A 63 9.75 45.66 -56.29
CA ILE A 63 10.43 46.87 -56.77
C ILE A 63 9.50 48.12 -56.71
N GLY A 64 10.02 49.21 -56.19
CA GLY A 64 9.32 50.48 -55.97
C GLY A 64 8.42 50.57 -54.74
N LYS A 65 8.17 49.43 -54.09
CA LYS A 65 7.44 49.36 -52.81
C LYS A 65 8.39 49.62 -51.61
N THR A 66 7.82 49.80 -50.42
CA THR A 66 8.54 50.04 -49.17
C THR A 66 8.19 48.96 -48.15
N ASP A 67 8.88 48.97 -47.00
CA ASP A 67 8.56 48.04 -45.91
C ASP A 67 7.10 48.21 -45.42
N PHE A 68 6.51 49.39 -45.52
CA PHE A 68 5.11 49.66 -45.17
C PHE A 68 4.12 48.83 -45.99
N ASP A 69 4.51 48.35 -47.18
CA ASP A 69 3.66 47.50 -48.00
C ASP A 69 3.61 46.07 -47.52
N PHE A 70 4.62 45.58 -46.77
CA PHE A 70 4.84 44.17 -46.42
C PHE A 70 4.78 43.87 -44.94
N PHE A 71 5.21 44.80 -44.11
CA PHE A 71 5.30 44.63 -42.66
C PHE A 71 4.25 45.43 -41.89
N ILE A 72 4.09 45.14 -40.61
CA ILE A 72 3.23 45.96 -39.74
C ILE A 72 3.84 47.37 -39.60
N PRO A 73 3.02 48.41 -39.36
CA PRO A 73 3.51 49.80 -39.33
C PRO A 73 4.66 50.03 -38.34
N LEU A 74 4.64 49.36 -37.19
CA LEU A 74 5.68 49.54 -36.15
C LEU A 74 7.05 49.04 -36.66
N HIS A 75 7.09 47.87 -37.34
CA HIS A 75 8.32 47.30 -37.88
C HIS A 75 8.80 48.12 -39.08
N ALA A 76 7.89 48.47 -39.98
CA ALA A 76 8.20 49.28 -41.18
C ALA A 76 8.77 50.66 -40.80
N GLN A 77 8.21 51.31 -39.79
CA GLN A 77 8.70 52.63 -39.34
C GLN A 77 10.11 52.50 -38.74
N ALA A 78 10.35 51.50 -37.87
CA ALA A 78 11.68 51.24 -37.30
C ALA A 78 12.74 50.96 -38.40
N ALA A 79 12.39 50.17 -39.42
CA ALA A 79 13.26 49.89 -40.53
C ALA A 79 13.59 51.14 -41.34
N PHE A 80 12.57 52.00 -41.61
CA PHE A 80 12.70 53.28 -42.33
C PHE A 80 13.60 54.24 -41.57
N ASP A 81 13.39 54.44 -40.24
CA ASP A 81 14.16 55.37 -39.43
C ASP A 81 15.65 54.99 -39.41
N VAL A 82 15.96 53.71 -39.32
CA VAL A 82 17.33 53.17 -39.38
C VAL A 82 17.94 53.43 -40.75
N GLU A 83 17.21 53.20 -41.83
CA GLU A 83 17.70 53.43 -43.20
C GLU A 83 17.97 54.91 -43.49
N GLN A 84 17.05 55.79 -43.03
CA GLN A 84 17.25 57.24 -43.17
C GLN A 84 18.45 57.76 -42.32
N GLU A 85 18.67 57.15 -41.12
CA GLU A 85 19.87 57.47 -40.33
C GLU A 85 21.16 57.01 -41.00
N ILE A 86 21.16 55.83 -41.65
CA ILE A 86 22.31 55.33 -42.45
C ILE A 86 22.57 56.27 -43.63
N ILE A 87 21.54 56.71 -44.36
CA ILE A 87 21.65 57.62 -45.48
C ILE A 87 22.24 58.98 -45.02
N ARG A 88 21.80 59.51 -43.87
CA ARG A 88 22.21 60.77 -43.34
C ARG A 88 23.66 60.75 -42.80
N THR A 89 24.03 59.67 -42.08
CA THR A 89 25.32 59.60 -41.37
C THR A 89 26.42 58.81 -42.07
N GLY A 90 26.03 57.95 -43.00
CA GLY A 90 26.90 56.99 -43.64
C GLY A 90 27.42 55.86 -42.73
N LYS A 91 26.92 55.75 -41.47
CA LYS A 91 27.32 54.72 -40.51
C LYS A 91 26.49 53.45 -40.72
N PRO A 92 27.12 52.30 -40.90
CA PRO A 92 26.40 51.05 -41.05
C PRO A 92 25.81 50.57 -39.72
N LEU A 93 24.70 49.82 -39.80
CA LEU A 93 24.19 48.96 -38.73
C LEU A 93 24.67 47.55 -39.00
N LEU A 94 25.28 46.89 -38.01
CA LEU A 94 25.81 45.52 -38.22
C LEU A 94 25.27 44.52 -37.18
N GLY A 95 24.73 43.41 -37.63
CA GLY A 95 24.40 42.25 -36.83
C GLY A 95 23.30 42.48 -35.77
N GLN A 96 22.41 43.46 -35.99
CA GLN A 96 21.30 43.72 -35.08
C GLN A 96 20.33 42.52 -35.09
N VAL A 97 20.08 41.94 -33.93
CA VAL A 97 19.05 40.91 -33.75
C VAL A 97 17.71 41.59 -33.55
N GLU A 98 16.76 41.31 -34.40
CA GLU A 98 15.43 41.90 -34.39
C GLU A 98 14.33 40.86 -34.69
N GLN A 99 13.12 41.13 -34.22
CA GLN A 99 11.94 40.36 -34.56
C GLN A 99 11.26 40.96 -35.78
N ILE A 100 11.15 40.18 -36.85
CA ILE A 100 10.50 40.56 -38.08
C ILE A 100 9.03 40.19 -37.95
N LEU A 101 8.15 41.19 -38.06
CA LEU A 101 6.70 41.04 -37.90
C LEU A 101 6.01 41.29 -39.22
N SER A 102 5.61 40.24 -39.90
CA SER A 102 4.91 40.29 -41.18
C SER A 102 3.43 40.66 -41.01
N ARG A 103 2.79 41.18 -42.06
CA ARG A 103 1.36 41.55 -42.05
C ARG A 103 0.40 40.40 -41.87
N ASP A 104 0.79 39.19 -42.25
CA ASP A 104 0.02 37.94 -42.05
C ASP A 104 0.05 37.44 -40.59
N GLY A 105 0.73 38.14 -39.68
CA GLY A 105 0.91 37.76 -38.28
C GLY A 105 2.08 36.76 -38.07
N SER A 106 2.81 36.39 -39.08
CA SER A 106 4.00 35.57 -38.94
C SER A 106 5.14 36.35 -38.28
N THR A 107 5.92 35.66 -37.44
CA THR A 107 7.07 36.25 -36.74
C THR A 107 8.32 35.45 -37.04
N ALA A 108 9.42 36.15 -37.29
CA ALA A 108 10.73 35.55 -37.46
C ALA A 108 11.80 36.32 -36.71
N TRP A 109 12.88 35.68 -36.33
CA TRP A 109 14.06 36.36 -35.80
C TRP A 109 15.11 36.50 -36.87
N GLY A 110 15.54 37.74 -37.12
CA GLY A 110 16.57 38.08 -38.08
C GLY A 110 17.81 38.69 -37.43
N SER A 111 18.97 38.40 -37.98
CA SER A 111 20.20 39.18 -37.70
C SER A 111 20.45 40.04 -38.94
N THR A 112 20.19 41.33 -38.81
CA THR A 112 20.17 42.30 -39.91
C THR A 112 21.40 43.20 -39.89
N SER A 113 22.03 43.35 -41.01
CA SER A 113 23.06 44.35 -41.28
C SER A 113 22.57 45.25 -42.41
N LYS A 114 22.60 46.58 -42.16
CA LYS A 114 22.24 47.58 -43.16
C LYS A 114 23.42 48.50 -43.41
N LEU A 115 23.78 48.70 -44.66
CA LEU A 115 24.95 49.47 -45.04
C LEU A 115 24.56 50.56 -46.07
N PRO A 116 25.32 51.68 -46.10
CA PRO A 116 25.07 52.70 -47.15
C PRO A 116 25.47 52.15 -48.52
N TRP A 117 24.59 52.27 -49.50
CA TRP A 117 24.86 51.98 -50.92
C TRP A 117 25.39 53.21 -51.60
N ARG A 118 26.59 53.11 -52.19
CA ARG A 118 27.31 54.23 -52.80
C ARG A 118 27.50 54.05 -54.28
N ASP A 119 27.49 55.16 -55.04
CA ASP A 119 27.86 55.18 -56.43
C ASP A 119 29.40 55.18 -56.64
N ALA A 120 29.83 55.18 -57.90
CA ALA A 120 31.25 55.21 -58.24
C ALA A 120 32.01 56.48 -57.78
N THR A 121 31.29 57.53 -57.41
CA THR A 121 31.86 58.79 -56.87
C THR A 121 31.94 58.78 -55.33
N GLY A 122 31.43 57.71 -54.66
CA GLY A 122 31.36 57.63 -53.22
C GLY A 122 30.12 58.26 -52.58
N ARG A 123 29.23 58.84 -53.37
CA ARG A 123 27.96 59.42 -52.91
C ARG A 123 26.97 58.33 -52.51
N ILE A 124 26.27 58.49 -51.39
CA ILE A 124 25.23 57.59 -50.97
C ILE A 124 24.02 57.77 -51.91
N ILE A 125 23.60 56.69 -52.55
CA ILE A 125 22.44 56.60 -53.45
C ILE A 125 21.31 55.74 -52.88
N GLY A 126 21.52 55.13 -51.69
CA GLY A 126 20.53 54.32 -50.98
C GLY A 126 21.16 53.48 -49.86
N THR A 127 20.50 52.43 -49.51
CA THR A 127 20.98 51.42 -48.55
C THR A 127 20.93 50.05 -49.16
N PHE A 128 21.74 49.11 -48.65
CA PHE A 128 21.54 47.69 -48.86
C PHE A 128 21.55 46.96 -47.55
N GLY A 129 20.73 45.92 -47.46
CA GLY A 129 20.59 45.11 -46.28
C GLY A 129 20.84 43.62 -46.53
N LEU A 130 21.39 42.98 -45.51
CA LEU A 130 21.57 41.55 -45.42
C LEU A 130 20.89 41.09 -44.13
N THR A 131 19.90 40.23 -44.23
CA THR A 131 19.22 39.65 -43.05
C THR A 131 19.32 38.14 -43.09
N ARG A 132 19.85 37.57 -42.01
CA ARG A 132 19.91 36.12 -41.80
C ARG A 132 18.84 35.68 -40.81
N LEU A 133 18.03 34.73 -41.18
CA LEU A 133 17.06 34.15 -40.28
C LEU A 133 17.75 33.29 -39.21
N ILE A 134 17.51 33.61 -37.94
CA ILE A 134 18.03 32.89 -36.77
C ILE A 134 16.90 32.28 -35.92
N THR A 135 15.68 32.23 -36.45
CA THR A 135 14.47 31.77 -35.74
C THR A 135 14.64 30.36 -35.18
N ALA A 136 15.14 29.42 -35.98
CA ALA A 136 15.36 28.03 -35.54
C ALA A 136 16.36 27.95 -34.36
N ALA A 137 17.45 28.72 -34.43
CA ALA A 137 18.45 28.77 -33.35
C ALA A 137 17.87 29.38 -32.06
N LYS A 138 17.10 30.47 -32.19
CA LYS A 138 16.44 31.12 -31.04
C LYS A 138 15.39 30.20 -30.38
N ILE A 139 14.56 29.53 -31.15
CA ILE A 139 13.58 28.57 -30.63
C ILE A 139 14.29 27.40 -29.94
N ALA A 140 15.38 26.89 -30.49
CA ALA A 140 16.16 25.82 -29.86
C ALA A 140 16.81 26.28 -28.56
N GLU A 141 17.37 27.49 -28.51
CA GLU A 141 17.95 28.09 -27.29
C GLU A 141 16.88 28.26 -26.21
N GLU A 142 15.72 28.85 -26.53
CA GLU A 142 14.61 29.04 -25.61
C GLU A 142 14.07 27.71 -25.09
N LYS A 143 13.94 26.71 -25.96
CA LYS A 143 13.50 25.35 -25.57
C LYS A 143 14.48 24.73 -24.57
N LEU A 144 15.77 24.83 -24.83
CA LEU A 144 16.81 24.31 -23.92
C LEU A 144 16.77 25.01 -22.54
N VAL A 145 16.63 26.35 -22.54
CA VAL A 145 16.51 27.11 -21.29
C VAL A 145 15.25 26.71 -20.52
N ASN A 146 14.12 26.58 -21.19
CA ASN A 146 12.86 26.18 -20.56
C ASN A 146 12.93 24.75 -20.01
N GLU A 147 13.50 23.81 -20.75
CA GLU A 147 13.70 22.42 -20.30
C GLU A 147 14.60 22.35 -19.07
N ARG A 148 15.74 23.08 -19.10
CA ARG A 148 16.64 23.18 -17.95
C ARG A 148 15.94 23.76 -16.72
N ASN A 149 15.17 24.85 -16.89
CA ASN A 149 14.45 25.50 -15.79
C ASN A 149 13.36 24.56 -15.21
N LEU A 150 12.68 23.81 -16.08
CA LEU A 150 11.68 22.82 -15.66
C LEU A 150 12.31 21.74 -14.81
N LEU A 151 13.40 21.13 -15.28
CA LEU A 151 14.11 20.08 -14.55
C LEU A 151 14.66 20.59 -13.21
N GLN A 152 15.25 21.79 -13.20
CA GLN A 152 15.74 22.41 -11.96
C GLN A 152 14.59 22.66 -10.97
N THR A 153 13.46 23.15 -11.43
CA THR A 153 12.30 23.39 -10.60
C THR A 153 11.78 22.10 -9.97
N ILE A 154 11.69 21.02 -10.76
CA ILE A 154 11.26 19.70 -10.28
C ILE A 154 12.18 19.21 -9.15
N ILE A 155 13.50 19.16 -9.40
CA ILE A 155 14.44 18.61 -8.41
C ILE A 155 14.53 19.48 -7.15
N ASP A 156 14.40 20.79 -7.25
CA ASP A 156 14.45 21.71 -6.12
C ASP A 156 13.25 21.63 -5.18
N HIS A 157 12.10 21.15 -5.67
CA HIS A 157 10.90 20.93 -4.85
C HIS A 157 10.77 19.51 -4.32
N LEU A 158 11.66 18.59 -4.69
CA LEU A 158 11.71 17.26 -4.08
C LEU A 158 12.19 17.36 -2.63
N PRO A 159 11.51 16.67 -1.68
CA PRO A 159 11.96 16.62 -0.29
C PRO A 159 13.20 15.75 -0.07
N SER A 160 13.57 14.96 -1.07
CA SER A 160 14.76 14.10 -1.06
C SER A 160 16.00 14.89 -1.45
N ASN A 161 17.14 14.51 -0.88
CA ASN A 161 18.44 15.00 -1.33
C ASN A 161 18.71 14.45 -2.74
N VAL A 162 18.90 15.34 -3.73
CA VAL A 162 19.28 14.98 -5.10
C VAL A 162 20.60 15.65 -5.42
N PHE A 163 21.55 14.85 -5.88
CA PHE A 163 22.86 15.35 -6.25
C PHE A 163 23.43 14.63 -7.46
N VAL A 164 24.27 15.35 -8.21
CA VAL A 164 25.06 14.81 -9.32
C VAL A 164 26.52 15.08 -9.04
N LYS A 165 27.35 14.08 -9.25
CA LYS A 165 28.82 14.17 -9.12
C LYS A 165 29.50 13.82 -10.45
N ASP A 166 30.72 14.38 -10.66
CA ASP A 166 31.57 14.02 -11.78
C ASP A 166 32.36 12.70 -11.53
N LYS A 167 33.24 12.34 -12.45
CA LYS A 167 34.07 11.12 -12.37
C LYS A 167 35.02 11.10 -11.15
N GLU A 168 35.39 12.26 -10.65
CA GLU A 168 36.23 12.43 -9.46
C GLU A 168 35.41 12.45 -8.16
N GLY A 169 34.08 12.26 -8.22
CA GLY A 169 33.20 12.29 -7.05
C GLY A 169 32.91 13.70 -6.52
N ARG A 170 33.15 14.75 -7.31
CA ARG A 170 32.91 16.14 -6.95
C ARG A 170 31.50 16.56 -7.32
N TYR A 171 30.80 17.27 -6.45
CA TYR A 171 29.46 17.76 -6.68
C TYR A 171 29.39 18.71 -7.89
N ARG A 172 28.46 18.49 -8.78
CA ARG A 172 28.12 19.32 -9.94
C ARG A 172 26.72 19.92 -9.85
N VAL A 173 25.77 19.18 -9.30
CA VAL A 173 24.40 19.65 -9.08
C VAL A 173 23.97 19.19 -7.69
N ASN A 174 23.30 20.07 -6.96
CA ASN A 174 22.68 19.80 -5.68
C ASN A 174 21.33 20.52 -5.61
N ASN A 175 20.23 19.79 -5.37
CA ASN A 175 18.96 20.44 -5.15
C ASN A 175 18.90 21.16 -3.80
N ARG A 176 17.85 21.92 -3.55
CA ARG A 176 17.67 22.69 -2.31
C ARG A 176 17.71 21.83 -1.04
N ALA A 177 17.13 20.62 -1.08
CA ALA A 177 17.16 19.69 0.05
C ALA A 177 18.59 19.25 0.36
N HIS A 178 19.38 18.91 -0.66
CA HIS A 178 20.77 18.49 -0.48
C HIS A 178 21.69 19.64 -0.06
N GLN A 179 21.48 20.86 -0.57
CA GLN A 179 22.20 22.05 -0.11
C GLN A 179 21.99 22.27 1.40
N LYS A 180 20.73 22.17 1.85
CA LYS A 180 20.39 22.25 3.28
C LYS A 180 21.05 21.12 4.09
N PHE A 181 21.10 19.93 3.54
CA PHE A 181 21.77 18.78 4.15
C PHE A 181 23.29 18.99 4.32
N LEU A 182 23.94 19.54 3.29
CA LEU A 182 25.37 19.90 3.33
C LEU A 182 25.65 21.13 4.21
N GLY A 183 24.64 21.87 4.65
CA GLY A 183 24.80 23.11 5.43
C GLY A 183 25.26 24.30 4.60
N VAL A 184 25.03 24.31 3.27
CA VAL A 184 25.38 25.41 2.38
C VAL A 184 24.16 26.22 2.00
N THR A 185 24.35 27.51 1.76
CA THR A 185 23.28 28.43 1.36
C THR A 185 23.16 28.60 -0.15
N LYS A 186 24.26 28.37 -0.87
CA LYS A 186 24.33 28.48 -2.33
C LYS A 186 24.91 27.20 -2.92
N GLN A 187 24.46 26.84 -4.11
CA GLN A 187 24.96 25.67 -4.83
C GLN A 187 26.47 25.79 -5.11
N GLU A 188 26.96 26.98 -5.40
CA GLU A 188 28.34 27.27 -5.71
C GLU A 188 29.31 26.88 -4.56
N ASP A 189 28.83 26.94 -3.32
CA ASP A 189 29.60 26.57 -2.14
C ASP A 189 29.89 25.04 -2.06
N ALA A 190 29.13 24.23 -2.78
CA ALA A 190 29.29 22.77 -2.83
C ALA A 190 29.96 22.29 -4.13
N ILE A 191 29.81 23.03 -5.23
CA ILE A 191 30.39 22.64 -6.52
C ILE A 191 31.90 22.42 -6.44
N GLY A 192 32.38 21.33 -7.02
CA GLY A 192 33.78 20.94 -7.05
C GLY A 192 34.32 20.29 -5.78
N LYS A 193 33.53 20.30 -4.67
CA LYS A 193 33.89 19.60 -3.43
C LYS A 193 33.37 18.15 -3.46
N THR A 194 33.96 17.31 -2.62
CA THR A 194 33.62 15.90 -2.42
C THR A 194 32.77 15.75 -1.15
N VAL A 195 32.18 14.57 -0.93
CA VAL A 195 31.46 14.27 0.31
C VAL A 195 32.37 14.36 1.55
N ARG A 196 33.66 14.07 1.41
CA ARG A 196 34.63 14.13 2.51
C ARG A 196 34.92 15.56 2.98
N ASP A 197 34.77 16.55 2.11
CA ASP A 197 34.94 17.96 2.48
C ASP A 197 33.83 18.44 3.43
N PHE A 198 32.69 17.80 3.41
CA PHE A 198 31.54 18.09 4.30
C PHE A 198 31.48 17.12 5.49
N PHE A 199 31.82 15.85 5.27
CA PHE A 199 31.72 14.77 6.26
C PHE A 199 33.09 14.05 6.35
N PRO A 200 34.04 14.54 7.17
CA PRO A 200 35.38 13.95 7.30
C PRO A 200 35.42 12.69 8.18
N ASN A 201 34.24 12.13 8.55
CA ASN A 201 34.08 10.97 9.41
C ASN A 201 33.91 9.65 8.62
N GLU A 202 33.63 8.54 9.33
CA GLU A 202 33.46 7.21 8.74
C GLU A 202 32.29 7.16 7.71
N LEU A 203 31.21 7.90 7.94
CA LEU A 203 30.10 7.93 6.98
C LEU A 203 30.47 8.61 5.67
N GLY A 204 31.19 9.73 5.73
CA GLY A 204 31.71 10.37 4.52
C GLY A 204 32.72 9.48 3.79
N GLN A 205 33.47 8.66 4.52
CA GLN A 205 34.38 7.68 3.93
C GLN A 205 33.59 6.56 3.24
N GLN A 206 32.60 6.01 3.89
CA GLN A 206 31.71 5.00 3.31
C GLN A 206 30.99 5.54 2.06
N ALA A 207 30.40 6.73 2.16
CA ALA A 207 29.73 7.38 1.03
C ALA A 207 30.67 7.61 -0.16
N SER A 208 31.95 7.96 0.11
CA SER A 208 33.01 8.12 -0.91
C SER A 208 33.36 6.77 -1.56
N THR A 209 33.45 5.70 -0.77
CA THR A 209 33.70 4.34 -1.27
C THR A 209 32.56 3.86 -2.17
N ASP A 210 31.34 4.10 -1.77
CA ASP A 210 30.14 3.80 -2.56
C ASP A 210 30.13 4.57 -3.89
N ASP A 211 30.47 5.85 -3.85
CA ASP A 211 30.59 6.68 -5.06
C ASP A 211 31.63 6.09 -6.02
N GLN A 212 32.81 5.71 -5.51
CA GLN A 212 33.87 5.09 -6.31
C GLN A 212 33.44 3.74 -6.92
N GLN A 213 32.69 2.92 -6.17
CA GLN A 213 32.13 1.67 -6.69
C GLN A 213 31.27 1.92 -7.94
N VAL A 214 30.35 2.88 -7.86
CA VAL A 214 29.45 3.22 -8.98
C VAL A 214 30.23 3.85 -10.14
N LEU A 215 31.15 4.76 -9.85
CA LEU A 215 31.96 5.47 -10.84
C LEU A 215 32.94 4.55 -11.58
N SER A 216 33.41 3.47 -10.94
CA SER A 216 34.29 2.46 -11.57
C SER A 216 33.52 1.42 -12.41
N GLY A 217 32.20 1.55 -12.56
CA GLY A 217 31.37 0.61 -13.32
C GLY A 217 30.88 -0.60 -12.52
N GLY A 218 31.02 -0.57 -11.20
CA GLY A 218 30.41 -1.55 -10.31
C GLY A 218 28.88 -1.45 -10.28
N PRO A 219 28.20 -2.37 -9.57
CA PRO A 219 26.74 -2.38 -9.50
C PRO A 219 26.21 -1.09 -8.89
N PRO A 220 25.07 -0.56 -9.38
CA PRO A 220 24.41 0.58 -8.78
C PRO A 220 23.93 0.26 -7.37
N ILE A 221 23.81 1.25 -6.54
CA ILE A 221 23.20 1.15 -5.21
C ILE A 221 21.73 1.55 -5.38
N LEU A 222 20.83 0.64 -5.05
CA LEU A 222 19.39 0.87 -5.21
C LEU A 222 18.68 0.68 -3.88
N ASN A 223 17.95 1.71 -3.44
CA ASN A 223 17.09 1.66 -2.24
C ASN A 223 17.77 1.05 -1.00
N ARG A 224 19.03 1.38 -0.78
CA ARG A 224 19.76 0.91 0.40
C ARG A 224 19.39 1.77 1.61
N GLU A 225 18.93 1.13 2.67
CA GLU A 225 18.77 1.78 3.96
C GLU A 225 20.14 1.93 4.63
N GLU A 226 20.47 3.13 5.03
CA GLU A 226 21.75 3.42 5.67
C GLU A 226 21.61 4.51 6.73
N PRO A 227 22.43 4.46 7.79
CA PRO A 227 22.51 5.57 8.72
C PRO A 227 23.07 6.79 8.03
N ASP A 228 22.51 7.95 8.35
CA ASP A 228 22.91 9.25 7.80
C ASP A 228 23.00 10.28 8.93
N TYR A 229 23.81 11.32 8.74
CA TYR A 229 23.90 12.41 9.67
C TYR A 229 23.11 13.61 9.15
N GLY A 230 22.02 13.91 9.84
CA GLY A 230 21.30 15.14 9.60
C GLY A 230 22.07 16.39 10.05
N PRO A 231 21.52 17.58 9.78
CA PRO A 231 22.03 18.82 10.36
C PRO A 231 22.22 18.68 11.88
N ALA A 232 23.32 19.20 12.41
CA ALA A 232 23.70 19.11 13.81
C ALA A 232 24.05 17.69 14.34
N GLY A 233 24.45 16.74 13.46
CA GLY A 233 24.95 15.42 13.88
C GLY A 233 23.88 14.45 14.36
N LEU A 234 22.59 14.73 14.14
CA LEU A 234 21.51 13.81 14.45
C LEU A 234 21.57 12.59 13.55
N ILE A 235 21.62 11.40 14.15
CA ILE A 235 21.57 10.14 13.39
C ILE A 235 20.17 10.00 12.79
N ARG A 236 20.13 9.80 11.48
CA ARG A 236 18.94 9.57 10.68
C ARG A 236 19.04 8.23 9.98
N CYS A 237 17.94 7.78 9.42
CA CYS A 237 17.92 6.66 8.49
C CYS A 237 17.54 7.19 7.11
N SER A 238 18.41 6.98 6.14
CA SER A 238 18.18 7.39 4.75
C SER A 238 18.01 6.19 3.83
N LEU A 239 17.14 6.32 2.86
CA LEU A 239 17.00 5.39 1.74
C LEU A 239 17.76 5.98 0.55
N THR A 240 18.89 5.38 0.21
CA THR A 240 19.84 5.92 -0.77
C THR A 240 19.85 5.10 -2.05
N THR A 241 19.82 5.80 -3.18
CA THR A 241 20.03 5.26 -4.52
C THR A 241 21.13 6.04 -5.19
N LYS A 242 22.14 5.33 -5.76
CA LYS A 242 23.23 5.91 -6.54
C LYS A 242 23.39 5.14 -7.84
N VAL A 243 23.26 5.84 -8.97
CA VAL A 243 23.35 5.24 -10.31
C VAL A 243 24.37 5.96 -11.16
N PRO A 244 25.06 5.29 -12.10
CA PRO A 244 25.99 5.95 -12.99
C PRO A 244 25.27 6.90 -13.95
N LEU A 245 25.78 8.11 -14.10
CA LEU A 245 25.41 9.03 -15.15
C LEU A 245 26.26 8.73 -16.38
N ARG A 246 25.62 8.50 -17.54
CA ARG A 246 26.31 8.17 -18.79
C ARG A 246 26.27 9.34 -19.77
N ASP A 247 27.32 9.50 -20.56
CA ASP A 247 27.38 10.45 -21.67
C ASP A 247 26.73 9.87 -22.95
N LEU A 248 26.80 10.66 -24.04
CA LEU A 248 26.22 10.28 -25.34
C LEU A 248 26.88 9.04 -25.98
N HIS A 249 28.06 8.65 -25.52
CA HIS A 249 28.79 7.47 -25.99
C HIS A 249 28.53 6.24 -25.11
N GLY A 250 27.78 6.41 -23.99
CA GLY A 250 27.49 5.36 -23.04
C GLY A 250 28.53 5.22 -21.93
N ASP A 251 29.59 6.02 -21.94
CA ASP A 251 30.63 6.02 -20.94
C ASP A 251 30.15 6.70 -19.63
N ILE A 252 30.67 6.23 -18.50
CA ILE A 252 30.34 6.83 -17.21
C ILE A 252 30.94 8.25 -17.15
N ALA A 253 30.08 9.26 -17.10
CA ALA A 253 30.43 10.67 -16.97
C ALA A 253 30.36 11.18 -15.52
N GLY A 254 29.76 10.39 -14.63
CA GLY A 254 29.57 10.75 -13.24
C GLY A 254 28.57 9.81 -12.56
N LEU A 255 27.95 10.26 -11.49
CA LEU A 255 26.86 9.56 -10.82
C LEU A 255 25.71 10.51 -10.46
N VAL A 256 24.51 9.96 -10.36
CA VAL A 256 23.33 10.60 -9.76
C VAL A 256 23.02 9.89 -8.47
N GLY A 257 22.82 10.66 -7.40
CA GLY A 257 22.40 10.14 -6.10
C GLY A 257 21.10 10.78 -5.64
N ILE A 258 20.24 9.95 -5.06
CA ILE A 258 19.01 10.36 -4.39
C ILE A 258 19.03 9.73 -3.00
N SER A 259 18.83 10.53 -1.96
CA SER A 259 18.73 10.06 -0.58
C SER A 259 17.49 10.66 0.08
N HIS A 260 16.63 9.81 0.60
CA HIS A 260 15.39 10.18 1.25
C HIS A 260 15.45 9.87 2.74
N ASP A 261 15.16 10.84 3.59
CA ASP A 261 15.08 10.66 5.04
C ASP A 261 13.82 9.82 5.40
N ILE A 262 14.03 8.60 5.86
CA ILE A 262 12.98 7.67 6.28
C ILE A 262 12.91 7.51 7.81
N THR A 263 13.56 8.39 8.58
CA THR A 263 13.66 8.29 10.04
C THR A 263 12.29 8.25 10.71
N ALA A 264 11.37 9.13 10.28
CA ALA A 264 10.02 9.17 10.83
C ALA A 264 9.25 7.87 10.54
N ARG A 265 9.36 7.37 9.31
CA ARG A 265 8.76 6.09 8.89
C ARG A 265 9.30 4.93 9.75
N LYS A 266 10.62 4.85 9.91
CA LYS A 266 11.26 3.79 10.71
C LYS A 266 10.86 3.83 12.18
N ARG A 267 10.76 5.01 12.78
CA ARG A 267 10.27 5.17 14.15
C ARG A 267 8.83 4.69 14.31
N THR A 268 7.96 5.04 13.36
CA THR A 268 6.56 4.58 13.38
C THR A 268 6.47 3.06 13.22
N GLU A 269 7.26 2.48 12.30
CA GLU A 269 7.32 1.04 12.09
C GLU A 269 7.79 0.29 13.35
N GLN A 270 8.88 0.75 13.98
CA GLN A 270 9.39 0.18 15.22
C GLN A 270 8.38 0.29 16.38
N GLU A 271 7.72 1.45 16.52
CA GLU A 271 6.70 1.64 17.54
C GLU A 271 5.49 0.73 17.32
N LEU A 272 5.06 0.57 16.05
CA LEU A 272 3.99 -0.37 15.70
C LEU A 272 4.38 -1.81 16.04
N GLN A 273 5.58 -2.23 15.65
CA GLN A 273 6.09 -3.58 15.97
C GLN A 273 6.15 -3.81 17.48
N ARG A 274 6.62 -2.82 18.25
CA ARG A 274 6.66 -2.90 19.72
C ARG A 274 5.26 -3.09 20.31
N ARG A 275 4.30 -2.25 19.89
CA ARG A 275 2.91 -2.34 20.37
C ARG A 275 2.24 -3.66 19.98
N THR A 276 2.48 -4.14 18.77
CA THR A 276 1.95 -5.44 18.32
C THR A 276 2.52 -6.57 19.19
N ALA A 277 3.83 -6.58 19.44
CA ALA A 277 4.46 -7.59 20.29
C ALA A 277 3.97 -7.55 21.74
N GLU A 278 3.75 -6.36 22.30
CA GLU A 278 3.16 -6.20 23.65
C GLU A 278 1.73 -6.75 23.68
N MET A 279 0.89 -6.37 22.72
CA MET A 279 -0.49 -6.85 22.62
C MET A 279 -0.56 -8.37 22.47
N GLU A 280 0.29 -8.98 21.64
CA GLU A 280 0.37 -10.43 21.49
C GLU A 280 0.82 -11.13 22.79
N ALA A 281 1.73 -10.50 23.56
CA ALA A 281 2.14 -11.03 24.85
C ALA A 281 0.99 -11.01 25.86
N ASP A 282 0.22 -9.93 25.93
CA ASP A 282 -0.95 -9.80 26.79
C ASP A 282 -2.04 -10.82 26.41
N LEU A 283 -2.29 -11.02 25.11
CA LEU A 283 -3.25 -12.03 24.63
C LEU A 283 -2.79 -13.45 24.97
N ARG A 284 -1.50 -13.76 24.85
CA ARG A 284 -0.95 -15.07 25.27
C ARG A 284 -1.16 -15.32 26.77
N MET A 285 -0.95 -14.28 27.59
CA MET A 285 -1.19 -14.40 29.03
C MET A 285 -2.67 -14.61 29.35
N ALA A 286 -3.57 -13.88 28.70
CA ALA A 286 -5.01 -14.05 28.86
C ALA A 286 -5.45 -15.47 28.47
N ARG A 287 -4.89 -16.03 27.37
CA ARG A 287 -5.10 -17.42 26.97
C ARG A 287 -4.65 -18.41 28.06
N GLN A 288 -3.47 -18.24 28.64
CA GLN A 288 -2.99 -19.11 29.72
C GLN A 288 -3.93 -19.08 30.93
N ILE A 289 -4.48 -17.90 31.25
CA ILE A 289 -5.48 -17.76 32.33
C ILE A 289 -6.75 -18.54 31.94
N GLN A 290 -7.26 -18.38 30.72
CA GLN A 290 -8.45 -19.11 30.26
C GLN A 290 -8.22 -20.63 30.24
N GLU A 291 -7.07 -21.11 29.76
CA GLU A 291 -6.71 -22.54 29.78
C GLU A 291 -6.64 -23.09 31.21
N SER A 292 -6.28 -22.29 32.20
CA SER A 292 -6.30 -22.69 33.61
C SER A 292 -7.72 -22.92 34.17
N PHE A 293 -8.74 -22.48 33.42
CA PHE A 293 -10.14 -22.71 33.81
C PHE A 293 -10.55 -24.16 33.58
N PHE A 294 -9.95 -24.84 32.63
CA PHE A 294 -10.28 -26.25 32.37
C PHE A 294 -9.76 -27.18 33.44
N PRO A 295 -10.49 -28.27 33.76
CA PRO A 295 -10.12 -29.20 34.82
C PRO A 295 -8.76 -29.85 34.49
N GLN A 296 -7.79 -29.69 35.37
CA GLN A 296 -6.49 -30.38 35.31
C GLN A 296 -6.61 -31.87 35.70
N ALA A 297 -7.60 -32.18 36.50
CA ALA A 297 -7.95 -33.55 36.91
C ALA A 297 -9.47 -33.64 37.09
N TYR A 298 -10.03 -34.77 36.67
CA TYR A 298 -11.46 -35.00 36.83
C TYR A 298 -11.81 -35.43 38.27
N PRO A 299 -12.98 -35.01 38.76
CA PRO A 299 -13.47 -35.51 40.04
C PRO A 299 -13.79 -37.02 39.98
N VAL A 300 -13.76 -37.66 41.13
CA VAL A 300 -14.10 -39.11 41.29
C VAL A 300 -15.34 -39.26 42.15
N PHE A 301 -16.21 -40.19 41.82
CA PHE A 301 -17.48 -40.43 42.46
C PHE A 301 -17.62 -41.88 42.95
N PRO A 302 -17.85 -42.16 44.26
CA PRO A 302 -17.78 -41.17 45.32
C PRO A 302 -16.36 -40.67 45.59
N ARG A 303 -16.22 -39.58 46.37
CA ARG A 303 -14.87 -39.08 46.74
C ARG A 303 -14.03 -40.19 47.41
N GLY A 304 -12.74 -40.18 47.13
CA GLY A 304 -11.78 -41.11 47.73
C GLY A 304 -11.66 -42.48 47.07
N VAL A 305 -12.43 -42.79 46.04
CA VAL A 305 -12.21 -43.99 45.25
C VAL A 305 -11.09 -43.77 44.19
N PRO A 306 -10.37 -44.83 43.76
CA PRO A 306 -9.44 -44.71 42.65
C PRO A 306 -10.19 -44.28 41.38
N PRO A 307 -9.58 -43.53 40.44
CA PRO A 307 -10.23 -43.08 39.20
C PRO A 307 -10.89 -44.18 38.37
N LYS A 308 -10.30 -45.40 38.38
CA LYS A 308 -10.86 -46.57 37.67
C LYS A 308 -12.17 -47.08 38.28
N ALA A 309 -12.40 -46.81 39.58
CA ALA A 309 -13.60 -47.20 40.32
C ALA A 309 -14.64 -46.06 40.45
N SER A 310 -14.40 -44.92 39.82
CA SER A 310 -15.35 -43.82 39.81
C SER A 310 -16.62 -44.21 39.04
N ALA A 311 -17.78 -43.86 39.59
CA ALA A 311 -19.10 -44.04 38.95
C ALA A 311 -19.27 -43.17 37.69
N LEU A 312 -18.47 -42.11 37.50
CA LEU A 312 -18.42 -41.30 36.31
C LEU A 312 -17.01 -41.25 35.75
N ARG A 313 -16.89 -41.31 34.42
CA ARG A 313 -15.67 -41.03 33.68
C ARG A 313 -15.87 -39.86 32.75
N PHE A 314 -14.82 -39.06 32.57
CA PHE A 314 -14.86 -37.84 31.81
C PHE A 314 -13.80 -37.82 30.72
N ALA A 315 -14.09 -37.16 29.60
CA ALA A 315 -13.13 -36.81 28.57
C ALA A 315 -13.56 -35.50 27.93
N HIS A 316 -12.61 -34.67 27.47
CA HIS A 316 -12.90 -33.46 26.72
C HIS A 316 -11.88 -33.20 25.64
N ARG A 317 -12.27 -32.36 24.67
CA ARG A 317 -11.39 -31.65 23.74
C ARG A 317 -11.86 -30.22 23.62
N TYR A 318 -10.88 -29.32 23.59
CA TYR A 318 -11.11 -27.91 23.38
C TYR A 318 -10.10 -27.38 22.37
N VAL A 319 -10.57 -26.76 21.30
CA VAL A 319 -9.76 -26.18 20.23
C VAL A 319 -10.31 -24.79 19.94
N PRO A 320 -9.65 -23.73 20.43
CA PRO A 320 -10.07 -22.38 20.13
C PRO A 320 -9.67 -21.99 18.71
N ALA A 321 -10.56 -21.33 17.97
CA ALA A 321 -10.31 -20.77 16.64
C ALA A 321 -9.45 -19.51 16.70
N ALA A 322 -9.54 -18.74 17.77
CA ALA A 322 -8.76 -17.52 18.02
C ALA A 322 -7.82 -17.68 19.23
N THR A 323 -7.08 -16.61 19.57
CA THR A 323 -6.21 -16.61 20.76
C THR A 323 -7.00 -16.83 22.04
N LEU A 324 -8.21 -16.26 22.13
CA LEU A 324 -9.17 -16.45 23.24
C LEU A 324 -10.48 -16.95 22.64
N GLY A 325 -11.01 -18.04 23.18
CA GLY A 325 -12.29 -18.61 22.75
C GLY A 325 -13.48 -18.08 23.51
N GLY A 326 -14.67 -18.17 22.88
CA GLY A 326 -15.97 -17.98 23.50
C GLY A 326 -16.48 -19.23 24.21
N ASP A 327 -16.04 -20.38 23.72
CA ASP A 327 -16.42 -21.69 24.27
C ASP A 327 -15.78 -21.98 25.60
N PHE A 328 -16.56 -22.61 26.47
CA PHE A 328 -16.03 -23.10 27.71
C PHE A 328 -16.89 -24.20 28.31
N PHE A 329 -16.29 -25.08 29.12
CA PHE A 329 -16.98 -26.07 29.91
C PHE A 329 -16.46 -26.11 31.34
N ASP A 330 -17.29 -26.60 32.25
CA ASP A 330 -16.85 -26.88 33.64
C ASP A 330 -17.46 -28.21 34.12
N ILE A 331 -16.74 -28.92 35.00
CA ILE A 331 -17.16 -30.14 35.64
C ILE A 331 -17.07 -29.89 37.14
N ILE A 332 -18.21 -29.82 37.80
CA ILE A 332 -18.32 -29.36 39.19
C ILE A 332 -18.77 -30.51 40.08
N GLN A 333 -18.01 -30.86 41.07
CA GLN A 333 -18.42 -31.83 42.09
C GLN A 333 -19.31 -31.14 43.12
N LEU A 334 -20.62 -31.35 43.03
CA LEU A 334 -21.59 -30.78 43.97
C LEU A 334 -21.60 -31.51 45.34
N SER A 335 -21.43 -32.83 45.30
CA SER A 335 -21.36 -33.68 46.49
C SER A 335 -20.52 -34.93 46.23
N ASP A 336 -20.53 -35.92 47.14
CA ASP A 336 -19.89 -37.20 46.94
C ASP A 336 -20.55 -38.03 45.80
N THR A 337 -21.80 -37.73 45.45
CA THR A 337 -22.62 -38.49 44.50
C THR A 337 -23.21 -37.61 43.38
N ARG A 338 -23.09 -36.31 43.43
CA ARG A 338 -23.68 -35.37 42.47
C ARG A 338 -22.60 -34.58 41.74
N CYS A 339 -22.75 -34.52 40.42
CA CYS A 339 -21.86 -33.79 39.52
C CYS A 339 -22.68 -32.83 38.64
N ALA A 340 -22.22 -31.60 38.46
CA ALA A 340 -22.74 -30.71 37.43
C ALA A 340 -21.75 -30.62 36.25
N ILE A 341 -22.30 -30.55 35.04
CA ILE A 341 -21.56 -30.40 33.78
C ILE A 341 -22.18 -29.20 33.06
N LEU A 342 -21.36 -28.23 32.78
CA LEU A 342 -21.75 -27.04 32.05
C LEU A 342 -20.99 -27.00 30.72
N VAL A 343 -21.69 -26.71 29.63
CA VAL A 343 -21.12 -26.38 28.31
C VAL A 343 -21.72 -25.04 27.91
N CYS A 344 -20.88 -24.14 27.48
CA CYS A 344 -21.26 -22.78 27.17
C CYS A 344 -20.52 -22.30 25.93
N ASP A 345 -21.22 -21.58 25.07
CA ASP A 345 -20.68 -20.82 23.97
C ASP A 345 -21.13 -19.38 24.09
N VAL A 346 -20.16 -18.45 24.07
CA VAL A 346 -20.39 -17.02 24.14
C VAL A 346 -20.26 -16.44 22.74
N MET A 347 -21.29 -15.79 22.25
CA MET A 347 -21.33 -15.15 20.95
C MET A 347 -20.06 -14.40 20.60
N GLY A 348 -19.37 -14.83 19.53
CA GLY A 348 -18.16 -14.25 19.00
C GLY A 348 -16.88 -14.78 19.67
N HIS A 349 -15.74 -14.22 19.30
CA HIS A 349 -14.43 -14.69 19.73
C HIS A 349 -13.53 -13.55 20.24
N GLY A 350 -12.40 -13.90 20.83
CA GLY A 350 -11.40 -12.96 21.31
C GLY A 350 -11.66 -12.43 22.71
N VAL A 351 -11.10 -11.26 23.05
CA VAL A 351 -11.08 -10.72 24.42
C VAL A 351 -12.47 -10.56 25.04
N ARG A 352 -13.47 -10.15 24.24
CA ARG A 352 -14.84 -9.93 24.75
C ARG A 352 -15.47 -11.25 25.19
N ALA A 353 -15.41 -12.27 24.35
CA ALA A 353 -15.93 -13.59 24.66
C ALA A 353 -15.17 -14.19 25.85
N GLY A 354 -13.85 -14.09 25.89
CA GLY A 354 -13.04 -14.54 27.02
C GLY A 354 -13.36 -13.88 28.37
N LEU A 355 -13.73 -12.59 28.37
CA LEU A 355 -14.19 -11.89 29.58
C LEU A 355 -15.56 -12.40 30.04
N LEU A 356 -16.49 -12.65 29.11
CA LEU A 356 -17.81 -13.19 29.45
C LEU A 356 -17.72 -14.64 29.96
N THR A 357 -16.86 -15.48 29.37
CA THR A 357 -16.61 -16.84 29.88
C THR A 357 -16.06 -16.80 31.32
N ALA A 358 -15.16 -15.87 31.61
CA ALA A 358 -14.62 -15.70 32.97
C ALA A 358 -15.70 -15.25 33.97
N LEU A 359 -16.61 -14.35 33.52
CA LEU A 359 -17.74 -13.90 34.36
C LEU A 359 -18.71 -15.06 34.64
N ILE A 360 -19.15 -15.79 33.60
CA ILE A 360 -20.05 -16.95 33.76
C ILE A 360 -19.44 -17.95 34.74
N ARG A 361 -18.17 -18.27 34.56
CA ARG A 361 -17.47 -19.17 35.46
C ARG A 361 -17.41 -18.64 36.89
N GLY A 362 -17.22 -17.34 37.10
CA GLY A 362 -17.27 -16.70 38.39
C GLY A 362 -18.61 -16.93 39.09
N VAL A 363 -19.72 -16.70 38.40
CA VAL A 363 -21.10 -16.95 38.88
C VAL A 363 -21.29 -18.42 39.24
N VAL A 364 -20.89 -19.33 38.37
CA VAL A 364 -21.02 -20.78 38.58
C VAL A 364 -20.20 -21.25 39.80
N LYS A 365 -19.00 -20.71 39.98
CA LYS A 365 -18.14 -21.04 41.13
C LYS A 365 -18.68 -20.47 42.46
N GLU A 366 -19.32 -19.30 42.42
CA GLU A 366 -19.95 -18.69 43.59
C GLU A 366 -21.15 -19.54 44.07
N ILE A 367 -21.99 -20.00 43.13
CA ILE A 367 -23.10 -20.91 43.43
C ILE A 367 -22.56 -22.24 44.01
N GLY A 368 -21.56 -22.83 43.35
CA GLY A 368 -20.82 -24.02 43.80
C GLY A 368 -21.73 -25.16 44.24
N ALA A 369 -21.49 -25.69 45.46
CA ALA A 369 -22.27 -26.78 46.05
C ALA A 369 -23.73 -26.41 46.41
N ASN A 370 -24.06 -25.13 46.41
CA ASN A 370 -25.45 -24.64 46.68
C ASN A 370 -26.31 -24.65 45.42
N ALA A 371 -25.81 -25.22 44.30
CA ALA A 371 -26.58 -25.39 43.08
C ALA A 371 -27.78 -26.32 43.33
N GLU A 372 -28.96 -25.71 43.51
CA GLU A 372 -30.21 -26.44 43.82
C GLU A 372 -30.65 -27.26 42.61
N SER A 373 -30.68 -26.63 41.42
CA SER A 373 -31.13 -27.24 40.17
C SER A 373 -30.46 -26.62 38.96
N PRO A 374 -30.42 -27.29 37.80
CA PRO A 374 -29.93 -26.70 36.55
C PRO A 374 -30.61 -25.40 36.16
N ALA A 375 -31.94 -25.32 36.28
CA ALA A 375 -32.72 -24.13 35.95
C ALA A 375 -32.37 -22.94 36.87
N TYR A 376 -32.14 -23.19 38.14
CA TYR A 376 -31.70 -22.15 39.10
C TYR A 376 -30.37 -21.56 38.67
N VAL A 377 -29.39 -22.39 38.33
CA VAL A 377 -28.05 -21.92 37.91
C VAL A 377 -28.11 -21.13 36.62
N LEU A 378 -28.89 -21.56 35.60
CA LEU A 378 -29.08 -20.79 34.38
C LEU A 378 -29.77 -19.44 34.67
N GLY A 379 -30.74 -19.39 35.57
CA GLY A 379 -31.37 -18.15 36.03
C GLY A 379 -30.40 -17.17 36.63
N GLU A 380 -29.46 -17.64 37.51
CA GLU A 380 -28.42 -16.81 38.09
C GLU A 380 -27.39 -16.31 37.06
N ILE A 381 -27.00 -17.17 36.11
CA ILE A 381 -26.15 -16.77 35.00
C ILE A 381 -26.83 -15.66 34.18
N ASN A 382 -28.09 -15.87 33.79
CA ASN A 382 -28.87 -14.88 33.03
C ASN A 382 -28.99 -13.54 33.78
N ARG A 383 -29.35 -13.59 35.05
CA ARG A 383 -29.48 -12.41 35.92
C ARG A 383 -28.18 -11.62 36.04
N SER A 384 -27.04 -12.31 36.06
CA SER A 384 -25.72 -11.69 36.16
C SER A 384 -25.25 -11.10 34.82
N LEU A 385 -25.62 -11.74 33.70
CA LEU A 385 -25.19 -11.31 32.35
C LEU A 385 -26.02 -10.14 31.83
N THR A 386 -27.35 -10.20 31.93
CA THR A 386 -28.26 -9.27 31.25
C THR A 386 -27.93 -7.79 31.54
N PRO A 387 -27.72 -7.33 32.79
CA PRO A 387 -27.42 -5.93 33.03
C PRO A 387 -26.09 -5.47 32.46
N ILE A 388 -25.11 -6.37 32.38
CA ILE A 388 -23.78 -6.06 31.83
C ILE A 388 -23.88 -5.94 30.30
N LEU A 389 -24.59 -6.86 29.66
CA LEU A 389 -24.73 -6.90 28.20
C LEU A 389 -25.56 -5.71 27.69
N GLU A 390 -26.64 -5.34 28.38
CA GLU A 390 -27.44 -4.15 28.07
C GLU A 390 -26.60 -2.86 28.08
N GLN A 391 -25.69 -2.72 29.06
CA GLN A 391 -24.82 -1.55 29.14
C GLN A 391 -23.83 -1.45 27.98
N THR A 392 -23.46 -2.55 27.32
CA THR A 392 -22.53 -2.53 26.18
C THR A 392 -23.19 -2.01 24.91
N GLY A 393 -24.53 -1.98 24.83
CA GLY A 393 -25.29 -1.59 23.66
C GLY A 393 -25.07 -2.51 22.45
N GLN A 394 -24.50 -3.70 22.65
CA GLN A 394 -24.27 -4.70 21.60
C GLN A 394 -25.08 -5.97 21.89
N PRO A 395 -25.64 -6.63 20.87
CA PRO A 395 -26.37 -7.88 21.05
C PRO A 395 -25.39 -9.02 21.33
N LEU A 396 -24.96 -9.15 22.58
CA LEU A 396 -24.14 -10.26 23.05
C LEU A 396 -25.03 -11.20 23.87
N PHE A 397 -24.76 -12.49 23.81
CA PHE A 397 -25.44 -13.52 24.58
C PHE A 397 -24.53 -14.73 24.76
N ALA A 398 -24.93 -15.64 25.63
CA ALA A 398 -24.28 -16.93 25.80
C ALA A 398 -25.29 -18.06 25.70
N THR A 399 -24.99 -19.06 24.89
CA THR A 399 -25.74 -20.31 24.93
C THR A 399 -25.17 -21.19 26.04
N VAL A 400 -26.02 -21.78 26.87
CA VAL A 400 -25.56 -22.55 28.03
C VAL A 400 -26.41 -23.81 28.19
N PHE A 401 -25.74 -24.96 28.23
CA PHE A 401 -26.33 -26.22 28.67
C PHE A 401 -25.77 -26.60 30.04
N LEU A 402 -26.66 -26.96 30.97
CA LEU A 402 -26.27 -27.44 32.28
C LEU A 402 -26.98 -28.74 32.63
N ALA A 403 -26.21 -29.76 32.98
CA ALA A 403 -26.74 -31.05 33.47
C ALA A 403 -26.20 -31.32 34.89
N MET A 404 -27.05 -31.89 35.74
CA MET A 404 -26.69 -32.41 37.05
C MET A 404 -26.97 -33.91 37.09
N ILE A 405 -25.95 -34.71 37.33
CA ILE A 405 -26.01 -36.17 37.41
C ILE A 405 -25.96 -36.58 38.87
N ASP A 406 -26.93 -37.39 39.32
CA ASP A 406 -26.92 -38.07 40.60
C ASP A 406 -26.57 -39.54 40.41
N THR A 407 -25.40 -39.95 40.88
CA THR A 407 -24.88 -41.28 40.73
C THR A 407 -25.58 -42.32 41.65
N THR A 408 -26.38 -41.90 42.66
CA THR A 408 -27.14 -42.82 43.54
C THR A 408 -28.48 -43.22 42.92
N SER A 409 -29.19 -42.28 42.29
CA SER A 409 -30.46 -42.52 41.62
C SER A 409 -30.30 -42.96 40.17
N GLY A 410 -29.14 -42.65 39.52
CA GLY A 410 -28.97 -42.83 38.09
C GLY A 410 -29.88 -41.88 37.29
N SER A 411 -30.07 -40.66 37.78
CA SER A 411 -30.83 -39.63 37.11
C SER A 411 -29.98 -38.48 36.67
N LEU A 412 -30.36 -37.81 35.60
CA LEU A 412 -29.77 -36.59 35.08
C LEU A 412 -30.88 -35.55 34.99
N ALA A 413 -30.71 -34.43 35.71
CA ALA A 413 -31.53 -33.25 35.54
C ALA A 413 -30.81 -32.25 34.67
N PHE A 414 -31.49 -31.58 33.73
CA PHE A 414 -30.86 -30.59 32.85
C PHE A 414 -31.75 -29.39 32.55
N ALA A 415 -31.10 -28.29 32.14
CA ALA A 415 -31.75 -27.11 31.59
C ALA A 415 -30.89 -26.58 30.44
N ASN A 416 -31.52 -25.85 29.50
CA ASN A 416 -30.87 -25.41 28.27
C ASN A 416 -31.26 -23.95 27.97
N ALA A 417 -30.26 -23.07 27.88
CA ALA A 417 -30.41 -21.69 27.48
C ALA A 417 -29.91 -21.50 26.02
N GLY A 418 -30.67 -22.00 25.05
CA GLY A 418 -30.39 -21.85 23.62
C GLY A 418 -29.16 -22.57 23.09
N HIS A 419 -28.58 -23.51 23.85
CA HIS A 419 -27.38 -24.27 23.46
C HIS A 419 -27.78 -25.48 22.59
N PRO A 420 -26.91 -25.93 21.64
CA PRO A 420 -27.14 -27.17 20.90
C PRO A 420 -27.44 -28.33 21.85
N PRO A 421 -28.54 -29.09 21.63
CA PRO A 421 -28.92 -30.16 22.56
C PRO A 421 -27.88 -31.30 22.54
N PRO A 422 -27.31 -31.67 23.72
CA PRO A 422 -26.35 -32.76 23.81
C PRO A 422 -26.92 -34.12 23.40
N PHE A 423 -26.05 -35.01 22.98
CA PHE A 423 -26.41 -36.40 22.73
C PHE A 423 -26.24 -37.26 23.97
N VAL A 424 -27.12 -38.25 24.13
CA VAL A 424 -26.92 -39.37 25.03
C VAL A 424 -26.78 -40.63 24.17
N LEU A 425 -25.59 -41.27 24.27
CA LEU A 425 -25.30 -42.55 23.66
C LEU A 425 -25.58 -43.65 24.67
N HIS A 426 -26.49 -44.56 24.35
CA HIS A 426 -26.71 -45.79 25.10
C HIS A 426 -25.78 -46.90 24.57
N ARG A 427 -24.74 -47.25 25.31
CA ARG A 427 -23.80 -48.29 24.86
C ARG A 427 -24.50 -49.62 24.65
N THR A 428 -25.52 -49.93 25.47
CA THR A 428 -26.38 -51.12 25.28
C THR A 428 -27.36 -50.83 24.14
N GLY A 429 -27.10 -51.37 22.97
CA GLY A 429 -27.95 -51.19 21.78
C GLY A 429 -27.47 -50.10 20.81
N GLY A 430 -26.53 -49.21 21.18
CA GLY A 430 -25.94 -48.21 20.30
C GLY A 430 -26.87 -47.08 19.91
N ALA A 431 -28.02 -46.91 20.58
CA ALA A 431 -28.98 -45.81 20.32
C ALA A 431 -28.38 -44.48 20.76
N VAL A 432 -28.64 -43.42 19.99
CA VAL A 432 -28.25 -42.05 20.28
C VAL A 432 -29.49 -41.15 20.30
N GLU A 433 -29.71 -40.51 21.42
CA GLU A 433 -30.87 -39.59 21.63
C GLU A 433 -30.39 -38.17 21.90
N HIS A 434 -31.19 -37.16 21.53
CA HIS A 434 -30.96 -35.76 21.90
C HIS A 434 -31.62 -35.46 23.25
N LEU A 435 -30.89 -34.71 24.10
CA LEU A 435 -31.49 -34.08 25.29
C LEU A 435 -32.11 -32.73 24.89
N ALA A 436 -33.16 -32.78 24.06
CA ALA A 436 -33.87 -31.59 23.63
C ALA A 436 -34.90 -31.15 24.65
N VAL A 437 -35.05 -29.84 24.82
CA VAL A 437 -36.20 -29.25 25.53
C VAL A 437 -37.42 -29.19 24.59
N PRO A 438 -38.65 -29.39 25.09
CA PRO A 438 -39.86 -29.39 24.23
C PRO A 438 -40.05 -28.08 23.47
N ASP A 439 -39.84 -26.94 24.13
CA ASP A 439 -39.91 -25.61 23.56
C ASP A 439 -38.52 -24.94 23.69
N PRO A 440 -37.96 -24.38 22.60
CA PRO A 440 -36.67 -23.67 22.65
C PRO A 440 -36.71 -22.49 23.61
N GLU A 441 -35.73 -22.43 24.50
CA GLU A 441 -35.58 -21.35 25.47
C GLU A 441 -34.46 -20.36 25.03
N PRO A 442 -34.56 -19.06 25.36
CA PRO A 442 -33.61 -18.07 24.90
C PRO A 442 -32.22 -18.28 25.52
N ALA A 443 -31.18 -17.87 24.78
CA ALA A 443 -29.84 -17.81 25.30
C ALA A 443 -29.74 -16.84 26.51
N ALA A 444 -28.81 -17.10 27.41
CA ALA A 444 -28.59 -16.27 28.60
C ALA A 444 -28.09 -14.87 28.19
N GLY A 445 -28.65 -13.85 28.82
CA GLY A 445 -28.38 -12.44 28.55
C GLY A 445 -29.31 -11.78 27.53
N LEU A 446 -30.24 -12.54 26.90
CA LEU A 446 -31.19 -11.98 25.93
C LEU A 446 -32.47 -11.42 26.57
N ILE A 447 -32.98 -12.08 27.59
CA ILE A 447 -34.27 -11.70 28.21
C ILE A 447 -34.05 -11.62 29.72
N ASP A 448 -34.20 -10.43 30.31
CA ASP A 448 -34.07 -10.26 31.75
C ASP A 448 -35.12 -11.05 32.54
N GLY A 449 -34.67 -11.67 33.64
CA GLY A 449 -35.54 -12.42 34.54
C GLY A 449 -36.21 -13.67 33.92
N PHE A 450 -35.75 -14.16 32.77
CA PHE A 450 -36.29 -15.39 32.16
C PHE A 450 -36.10 -16.58 33.12
N ALA A 451 -37.19 -17.36 33.31
CA ALA A 451 -37.19 -18.56 34.13
C ALA A 451 -37.02 -19.80 33.25
N TYR A 452 -35.86 -20.43 33.33
CA TYR A 452 -35.57 -21.65 32.58
C TYR A 452 -36.30 -22.86 33.14
N SER A 453 -36.64 -23.79 32.25
CA SER A 453 -37.29 -25.05 32.64
C SER A 453 -36.27 -26.12 32.98
N GLN A 454 -36.63 -27.00 33.92
CA GLN A 454 -35.81 -28.19 34.25
C GLN A 454 -36.48 -29.44 33.71
N HIS A 455 -35.67 -30.31 33.15
CA HIS A 455 -36.08 -31.62 32.61
C HIS A 455 -35.28 -32.73 33.29
N GLU A 456 -35.87 -33.93 33.36
CA GLU A 456 -35.22 -35.11 33.90
C GLU A 456 -35.04 -36.19 32.85
N PHE A 457 -33.94 -36.91 32.92
CA PHE A 457 -33.60 -38.02 32.05
C PHE A 457 -32.97 -39.16 32.84
N PRO A 458 -33.36 -40.43 32.61
CA PRO A 458 -32.73 -41.58 33.24
C PRO A 458 -31.32 -41.75 32.65
N PHE A 459 -30.31 -41.72 33.52
CA PHE A 459 -28.89 -41.86 33.15
C PHE A 459 -28.30 -43.11 33.72
N ARG A 460 -28.39 -44.19 32.98
CA ARG A 460 -28.08 -45.55 33.38
C ARG A 460 -26.59 -45.88 33.21
N GLN A 461 -26.19 -47.01 33.80
CA GLN A 461 -24.85 -47.55 33.57
C GLN A 461 -24.64 -47.81 32.07
N GLY A 462 -23.54 -47.32 31.51
CA GLY A 462 -23.20 -47.42 30.09
C GLY A 462 -23.73 -46.29 29.22
N ASP A 463 -24.50 -45.33 29.80
CA ASP A 463 -24.89 -44.13 29.08
C ASP A 463 -23.74 -43.12 29.05
N VAL A 464 -23.59 -42.42 27.92
CA VAL A 464 -22.59 -41.38 27.71
C VAL A 464 -23.30 -40.07 27.29
N LEU A 465 -23.24 -39.07 28.14
CA LEU A 465 -23.63 -37.69 27.78
C LEU A 465 -22.48 -37.07 26.96
N ILE A 466 -22.82 -36.48 25.82
CA ILE A 466 -21.88 -35.78 24.93
C ILE A 466 -22.42 -34.37 24.68
N GLY A 467 -21.82 -33.39 25.38
CA GLY A 467 -22.04 -31.96 25.13
C GLY A 467 -21.01 -31.44 24.11
N TYR A 468 -21.45 -30.51 23.26
CA TYR A 468 -20.62 -29.95 22.20
C TYR A 468 -21.10 -28.56 21.82
N THR A 469 -20.20 -27.75 21.25
CA THR A 469 -20.49 -26.43 20.71
C THR A 469 -20.68 -26.49 19.20
N ASP A 470 -21.26 -25.46 18.62
CA ASP A 470 -21.67 -25.41 17.20
C ASP A 470 -20.50 -25.53 16.22
N GLY A 471 -19.30 -25.05 16.57
CA GLY A 471 -18.10 -25.21 15.73
C GLY A 471 -17.78 -26.65 15.34
N LEU A 472 -18.32 -27.65 16.09
CA LEU A 472 -18.14 -29.05 15.73
C LEU A 472 -18.99 -29.49 14.55
N PHE A 473 -20.25 -29.04 14.43
CA PHE A 473 -21.19 -29.49 13.38
C PHE A 473 -21.41 -28.43 12.29
N GLU A 474 -21.06 -27.18 12.52
CA GLU A 474 -21.13 -26.11 11.53
C GLU A 474 -19.91 -26.08 10.61
N ALA A 475 -18.87 -26.86 10.89
CA ALA A 475 -17.71 -26.97 10.03
C ALA A 475 -18.10 -27.30 8.59
N CYS A 476 -17.69 -26.45 7.63
CA CYS A 476 -18.08 -26.55 6.23
C CYS A 476 -17.00 -27.24 5.36
N ASP A 477 -17.44 -27.95 4.33
CA ASP A 477 -16.56 -28.46 3.27
C ASP A 477 -16.19 -27.32 2.28
N ALA A 478 -15.30 -27.62 1.33
CA ALA A 478 -14.88 -26.68 0.30
C ALA A 478 -16.01 -26.15 -0.61
N THR A 479 -17.20 -26.75 -0.53
CA THR A 479 -18.40 -26.33 -1.29
C THR A 479 -19.41 -25.56 -0.44
N GLY A 480 -19.13 -25.36 0.85
CA GLY A 480 -19.97 -24.65 1.80
C GLY A 480 -21.07 -25.50 2.43
N ASN A 481 -21.02 -26.83 2.31
CA ASN A 481 -21.97 -27.71 3.00
C ASN A 481 -21.48 -27.96 4.44
N GLY A 482 -22.33 -27.74 5.44
CA GLY A 482 -22.02 -28.04 6.83
C GLY A 482 -21.92 -29.54 7.11
N PHE A 483 -21.14 -29.92 8.13
CA PHE A 483 -21.05 -31.33 8.60
C PHE A 483 -22.40 -31.83 9.08
N GLY A 484 -23.08 -31.07 9.91
CA GLY A 484 -24.44 -31.28 10.35
C GLY A 484 -24.59 -32.28 11.50
N GLU A 485 -25.61 -32.06 12.34
CA GLU A 485 -25.91 -32.88 13.53
C GLU A 485 -26.23 -34.35 13.20
N GLU A 486 -26.87 -34.64 12.05
CA GLU A 486 -27.21 -36.01 11.66
C GLU A 486 -25.96 -36.88 11.37
N ARG A 487 -24.94 -36.27 10.73
CA ARG A 487 -23.67 -36.97 10.54
C ARG A 487 -22.97 -37.19 11.88
N LEU A 488 -23.01 -36.17 12.77
CA LEU A 488 -22.44 -36.27 14.10
C LEU A 488 -23.12 -37.40 14.89
N ARG A 489 -24.45 -37.45 14.91
CA ARG A 489 -25.24 -38.52 15.54
C ARG A 489 -24.88 -39.90 15.01
N THR A 490 -24.78 -40.04 13.69
CA THR A 490 -24.41 -41.30 13.04
C THR A 490 -23.00 -41.75 13.44
N LEU A 491 -22.05 -40.81 13.49
CA LEU A 491 -20.66 -41.11 13.87
C LEU A 491 -20.53 -41.49 15.34
N ILE A 492 -21.30 -40.85 16.23
CA ILE A 492 -21.39 -41.22 17.66
C ILE A 492 -21.89 -42.66 17.77
N ALA A 493 -22.97 -43.06 17.08
CA ALA A 493 -23.52 -44.42 17.11
C ALA A 493 -22.50 -45.43 16.62
N GLN A 494 -21.80 -45.15 15.52
CA GLN A 494 -20.71 -46.03 14.98
C GLN A 494 -19.53 -46.15 15.93
N SER A 495 -19.35 -45.18 16.84
CA SER A 495 -18.24 -45.12 17.82
C SER A 495 -18.63 -45.69 19.19
N ALA A 496 -19.82 -46.28 19.35
CA ALA A 496 -20.37 -46.73 20.64
C ALA A 496 -19.47 -47.71 21.42
N ALA A 497 -18.62 -48.49 20.73
CA ALA A 497 -17.71 -49.43 21.37
C ALA A 497 -16.38 -48.80 21.85
N LEU A 498 -16.06 -47.57 21.43
CA LEU A 498 -14.80 -46.90 21.76
C LEU A 498 -14.83 -46.33 23.18
N PRO A 499 -13.68 -46.31 23.90
CA PRO A 499 -13.54 -45.46 25.09
C PRO A 499 -13.87 -44.01 24.79
N ILE A 500 -14.46 -43.26 25.76
CA ILE A 500 -14.99 -41.91 25.52
C ILE A 500 -13.92 -40.94 24.96
N ALA A 501 -12.66 -41.05 25.40
CA ALA A 501 -11.58 -40.20 24.86
C ALA A 501 -11.32 -40.49 23.36
N GLN A 502 -11.30 -41.79 22.97
CA GLN A 502 -11.11 -42.17 21.57
C GLN A 502 -12.35 -41.82 20.72
N LEU A 503 -13.56 -41.90 21.30
CA LEU A 503 -14.78 -41.45 20.65
C LEU A 503 -14.68 -39.97 20.26
N ILE A 504 -14.32 -39.09 21.22
CA ILE A 504 -14.15 -37.66 20.96
C ILE A 504 -13.03 -37.43 19.92
N ASP A 505 -11.87 -38.11 20.05
CA ASP A 505 -10.77 -37.98 19.09
C ASP A 505 -11.21 -38.33 17.66
N ARG A 506 -12.05 -39.38 17.51
CA ARG A 506 -12.62 -39.75 16.22
C ARG A 506 -13.59 -38.70 15.68
N LEU A 507 -14.47 -38.11 16.53
CA LEU A 507 -15.35 -37.04 16.11
C LEU A 507 -14.55 -35.87 15.55
N MET A 508 -13.54 -35.40 16.27
CA MET A 508 -12.68 -34.30 15.85
C MET A 508 -11.97 -34.59 14.52
N ALA A 509 -11.39 -35.80 14.38
CA ALA A 509 -10.67 -36.18 13.17
C ALA A 509 -11.57 -36.27 11.92
N GLU A 510 -12.80 -36.78 12.07
CA GLU A 510 -13.75 -36.90 10.96
C GLU A 510 -14.27 -35.53 10.52
N VAL A 511 -14.55 -34.60 11.46
CA VAL A 511 -14.94 -33.23 11.13
C VAL A 511 -13.81 -32.50 10.42
N GLN A 512 -12.56 -32.61 10.90
CA GLN A 512 -11.39 -32.02 10.23
C GLN A 512 -11.15 -32.61 8.83
N THR A 513 -11.37 -33.93 8.67
CA THR A 513 -11.26 -34.59 7.35
C THR A 513 -12.32 -34.07 6.39
N PHE A 514 -13.55 -33.88 6.88
CA PHE A 514 -14.66 -33.36 6.09
C PHE A 514 -14.44 -31.91 5.64
N SER A 515 -14.00 -31.03 6.54
CA SER A 515 -13.72 -29.63 6.20
C SER A 515 -12.50 -29.46 5.29
N GLY A 516 -11.58 -30.43 5.28
CA GLY A 516 -10.32 -30.32 4.54
C GLY A 516 -9.34 -29.31 5.15
N HIS A 517 -9.69 -28.66 6.25
CA HIS A 517 -8.86 -27.68 6.97
C HIS A 517 -8.23 -28.32 8.21
N LYS A 518 -6.99 -27.90 8.52
CA LYS A 518 -6.33 -28.35 9.77
C LYS A 518 -6.84 -27.60 10.99
N GLU A 519 -7.39 -26.41 10.81
CA GLU A 519 -7.88 -25.52 11.84
C GLU A 519 -9.40 -25.38 11.70
N PHE A 520 -10.11 -25.30 12.80
CA PHE A 520 -11.54 -25.03 12.84
C PHE A 520 -11.80 -23.53 12.60
N GLU A 521 -12.91 -23.20 11.96
CA GLU A 521 -13.32 -21.83 11.69
C GLU A 521 -13.92 -21.15 12.93
N ASP A 522 -14.49 -21.95 13.84
CA ASP A 522 -15.01 -21.51 15.13
C ASP A 522 -14.43 -22.32 16.27
N ASP A 523 -14.65 -21.87 17.50
CA ASP A 523 -14.24 -22.58 18.71
C ASP A 523 -14.94 -23.93 18.75
N VAL A 524 -14.23 -24.97 19.18
CA VAL A 524 -14.80 -26.31 19.34
C VAL A 524 -14.55 -26.82 20.75
N CYS A 525 -15.64 -27.06 21.44
CA CYS A 525 -15.64 -27.71 22.73
C CYS A 525 -16.47 -28.99 22.71
N VAL A 526 -15.89 -30.11 23.13
CA VAL A 526 -16.58 -31.38 23.29
C VAL A 526 -16.28 -31.96 24.67
N VAL A 527 -17.32 -32.29 25.39
CA VAL A 527 -17.22 -32.90 26.72
C VAL A 527 -18.08 -34.18 26.74
N ALA A 528 -17.50 -35.27 27.20
CA ALA A 528 -18.20 -36.53 27.36
C ALA A 528 -18.13 -37.03 28.81
N VAL A 529 -19.26 -37.53 29.31
CA VAL A 529 -19.38 -38.14 30.64
C VAL A 529 -20.05 -39.50 30.52
N GLU A 530 -19.38 -40.55 30.97
CA GLU A 530 -19.87 -41.93 30.96
C GLU A 530 -20.26 -42.37 32.36
N SER A 531 -21.46 -42.88 32.52
CA SER A 531 -21.88 -43.57 33.72
C SER A 531 -21.31 -44.99 33.74
N THR A 532 -20.45 -45.32 34.67
CA THR A 532 -19.81 -46.64 34.84
C THR A 532 -20.55 -47.52 35.84
N GLY A 533 -21.47 -46.94 36.62
CA GLY A 533 -22.26 -47.64 37.64
C GLY A 533 -22.91 -46.68 38.61
N LEU A 534 -23.74 -47.23 39.49
CA LEU A 534 -24.37 -46.46 40.57
C LEU A 534 -23.49 -46.44 41.80
N THR A 535 -23.52 -45.33 42.51
CA THR A 535 -22.87 -45.23 43.82
C THR A 535 -23.80 -45.79 44.89
N PRO A 536 -23.36 -46.68 45.75
CA PRO A 536 -24.20 -47.13 46.89
C PRO A 536 -24.64 -45.94 47.74
N PRO A 537 -25.87 -45.92 48.27
CA PRO A 537 -26.33 -44.85 49.15
C PRO A 537 -25.38 -44.73 50.35
N VAL A 538 -24.93 -43.51 50.61
CA VAL A 538 -24.06 -43.20 51.74
C VAL A 538 -24.85 -43.50 53.02
N ARG A 539 -24.48 -44.55 53.74
CA ARG A 539 -25.03 -44.76 55.09
C ARG A 539 -24.56 -43.63 55.99
N PRO A 540 -25.47 -42.93 56.67
CA PRO A 540 -25.03 -41.94 57.63
C PRO A 540 -24.08 -42.61 58.63
N ARG A 541 -22.88 -42.03 58.82
CA ARG A 541 -22.00 -42.47 59.91
C ARG A 541 -22.79 -42.36 61.18
N ALA A 542 -23.08 -43.50 61.84
CA ALA A 542 -23.56 -43.51 63.19
C ALA A 542 -22.52 -42.77 64.04
N TYR A 543 -22.88 -41.61 64.54
CA TYR A 543 -22.09 -40.99 65.56
C TYR A 543 -22.13 -41.93 66.78
N ASP A 544 -21.01 -42.58 67.04
CA ASP A 544 -20.82 -43.21 68.32
C ASP A 544 -20.87 -42.12 69.41
N ILE A 545 -21.96 -42.16 70.17
CA ILE A 545 -22.19 -41.29 71.32
C ILE A 545 -21.28 -41.76 72.44
#